data_dd94a4d3e4e2fdfdcde3ac58397357da
#
_entry.id   dd94a4d3e4e2fdfdcde3ac58397357da
#
_cell.length_a   1.000
_cell.length_b   1.000
_cell.length_c   1.000
_cell.angle_alpha   90.00
_cell.angle_beta   90.00
_cell.angle_gamma   90.00
#
_symmetry.space_group_name_H-M   'P 1'
#
loop_
_entity.id
_entity.type
_entity.pdbx_description
1 polymer ?
#
loop_
_entity_poly.entity_id
_entity_poly.type
_entity_poly.pdbx_seq_one_letter_code
_entity_poly.pdbx_strand_id
1 'polypeptide(L)'
;MKYTLAKDIIDDNDIDALCGWLKSKQRLTIGPLTTEFEEAWANWLGVKHAVYVNSGSSANLLALYTLIEKGILKPGDPVVVPAVSWATDLAPVIQLGLNPILCDCNLNDLSIDLDEFEYICQRINPKALMFVSVLGLVPDMKRVTELCKKYDVCLIEDTCESLGSEFNGQKLGTFGYMSTFSLYFGHHISTIEGGIVATNDSELYDMLKSIRSHGWDRGLSNETQNKLRSEWNTNDFDALYTFYYSGFNLRATDLQAFLGLRQLKKLDKVIEVRSNNFKKYTTNLSKQLWKPTIRESDLTSNFCYPIICDNRKELVTVLKNNGVETRPLIAGSMSKQPFYVKKYGTPHLPNAEIIHNKGLYIPNHQSLSIQEVEEICSIVNSCTS
;
A
#
# COMPACT_ATOMS: atom_id res chain seq x y z
N MET A 1 19.49 18.19 -3.73
CA MET A 1 18.70 18.31 -2.49
C MET A 1 19.53 17.79 -1.33
N LYS A 2 19.53 18.46 -0.18
CA LYS A 2 20.22 18.02 1.05
C LYS A 2 19.38 16.94 1.77
N TYR A 3 18.07 17.17 1.83
CA TYR A 3 17.11 16.28 2.46
C TYR A 3 16.15 15.73 1.41
N THR A 4 16.37 14.48 0.97
CA THR A 4 15.55 13.79 -0.04
C THR A 4 14.37 13.09 0.61
N LEU A 5 13.28 12.87 -0.13
CA LEU A 5 12.10 12.15 0.35
C LEU A 5 12.36 10.66 0.59
N ALA A 6 13.26 10.09 -0.19
CA ALA A 6 13.65 8.70 -0.08
C ALA A 6 15.18 8.57 -0.18
N LYS A 7 15.71 7.54 0.44
CA LYS A 7 17.09 7.12 0.31
C LYS A 7 17.13 5.61 0.19
N ASP A 8 17.94 5.11 -0.74
CA ASP A 8 18.04 3.68 -0.98
C ASP A 8 18.48 2.96 0.31
N ILE A 9 17.82 1.85 0.58
CA ILE A 9 18.11 0.98 1.72
C ILE A 9 18.96 -0.23 1.33
N ILE A 10 19.09 -0.51 0.02
CA ILE A 10 19.99 -1.51 -0.51
C ILE A 10 21.41 -0.96 -0.37
N ASP A 11 22.18 -1.55 0.54
CA ASP A 11 23.55 -1.15 0.85
C ASP A 11 24.61 -2.00 0.13
N ASP A 12 25.89 -1.63 0.29
CA ASP A 12 27.00 -2.34 -0.34
C ASP A 12 27.04 -3.82 0.05
N ASN A 13 26.68 -4.18 1.29
CA ASN A 13 26.60 -5.57 1.73
C ASN A 13 25.49 -6.35 1.02
N ASP A 14 24.39 -5.69 0.66
CA ASP A 14 23.33 -6.30 -0.12
C ASP A 14 23.78 -6.54 -1.56
N ILE A 15 24.48 -5.56 -2.15
CA ILE A 15 25.03 -5.65 -3.51
C ILE A 15 26.09 -6.75 -3.58
N ASP A 16 27.04 -6.80 -2.65
CA ASP A 16 28.09 -7.82 -2.61
C ASP A 16 27.51 -9.23 -2.47
N ALA A 17 26.52 -9.39 -1.60
CA ALA A 17 25.81 -10.65 -1.41
C ALA A 17 25.04 -11.05 -2.68
N LEU A 18 24.37 -10.10 -3.35
CA LEU A 18 23.66 -10.32 -4.61
C LEU A 18 24.64 -10.75 -5.72
N CYS A 19 25.79 -10.08 -5.84
CA CYS A 19 26.84 -10.45 -6.78
C CYS A 19 27.37 -11.87 -6.53
N GLY A 20 27.55 -12.25 -5.26
CA GLY A 20 27.93 -13.61 -4.86
C GLY A 20 26.88 -14.64 -5.27
N TRP A 21 25.62 -14.36 -5.02
CA TRP A 21 24.51 -15.23 -5.40
C TRP A 21 24.38 -15.38 -6.92
N LEU A 22 24.50 -14.29 -7.68
CA LEU A 22 24.46 -14.33 -9.16
C LEU A 22 25.58 -15.21 -9.76
N LYS A 23 26.78 -15.19 -9.18
CA LYS A 23 27.89 -16.04 -9.61
C LYS A 23 27.63 -17.55 -9.42
N SER A 24 26.73 -17.93 -8.52
CA SER A 24 26.33 -19.33 -8.33
C SER A 24 25.41 -19.87 -9.43
N LYS A 25 25.08 -19.04 -10.44
CA LYS A 25 24.31 -19.41 -11.64
C LYS A 25 22.91 -19.99 -11.32
N GLN A 26 22.26 -19.47 -10.30
CA GLN A 26 20.90 -19.84 -9.93
C GLN A 26 19.89 -19.37 -10.98
N ARG A 27 18.70 -19.96 -10.95
CA ARG A 27 17.58 -19.50 -11.76
C ARG A 27 17.13 -18.11 -11.25
N LEU A 28 16.99 -17.13 -12.14
CA LEU A 28 16.71 -15.75 -11.77
C LEU A 28 15.22 -15.39 -11.79
N THR A 29 14.39 -16.15 -12.54
CA THR A 29 12.93 -15.96 -12.54
C THR A 29 12.30 -16.50 -11.27
N ILE A 30 10.99 -16.41 -11.14
CA ILE A 30 10.25 -16.93 -9.98
C ILE A 30 10.66 -18.37 -9.64
N GLY A 31 10.97 -18.63 -8.38
CA GLY A 31 11.48 -19.92 -7.91
C GLY A 31 11.49 -20.02 -6.37
N PRO A 32 12.45 -20.81 -5.79
CA PRO A 32 12.46 -21.11 -4.36
C PRO A 32 12.62 -19.89 -3.46
N LEU A 33 13.43 -18.88 -3.84
CA LEU A 33 13.60 -17.68 -3.02
C LEU A 33 12.33 -16.83 -2.97
N THR A 34 11.54 -16.83 -4.04
CA THR A 34 10.22 -16.19 -4.02
C THR A 34 9.32 -16.83 -2.97
N THR A 35 9.27 -18.17 -2.90
CA THR A 35 8.48 -18.89 -1.90
C THR A 35 8.99 -18.59 -0.48
N GLU A 36 10.30 -18.66 -0.26
CA GLU A 36 10.92 -18.33 1.03
C GLU A 36 10.58 -16.89 1.48
N PHE A 37 10.60 -15.93 0.54
CA PHE A 37 10.27 -14.55 0.84
C PHE A 37 8.78 -14.36 1.14
N GLU A 38 7.88 -15.04 0.42
CA GLU A 38 6.44 -15.06 0.69
C GLU A 38 6.16 -15.60 2.10
N GLU A 39 6.77 -16.70 2.48
CA GLU A 39 6.64 -17.31 3.82
C GLU A 39 7.22 -16.39 4.92
N ALA A 40 8.41 -15.84 4.71
CA ALA A 40 9.04 -14.92 5.65
C ALA A 40 8.20 -13.64 5.85
N TRP A 41 7.62 -13.10 4.78
CA TRP A 41 6.71 -11.96 4.86
C TRP A 41 5.44 -12.28 5.63
N ALA A 42 4.78 -13.39 5.31
CA ALA A 42 3.56 -13.83 6.00
C ALA A 42 3.79 -13.99 7.51
N ASN A 43 4.92 -14.61 7.88
CA ASN A 43 5.33 -14.77 9.29
C ASN A 43 5.59 -13.42 9.97
N TRP A 44 6.31 -12.49 9.31
CA TRP A 44 6.57 -11.15 9.86
C TRP A 44 5.29 -10.34 10.05
N LEU A 45 4.39 -10.38 9.07
CA LEU A 45 3.12 -9.66 9.12
C LEU A 45 2.14 -10.26 10.13
N GLY A 46 2.18 -11.58 10.34
CA GLY A 46 1.27 -12.33 11.22
C GLY A 46 0.01 -12.80 10.49
N VAL A 47 0.12 -13.14 9.20
CA VAL A 47 -0.95 -13.70 8.37
C VAL A 47 -0.57 -15.11 7.86
N LYS A 48 -1.53 -15.84 7.30
CA LYS A 48 -1.26 -17.19 6.81
C LYS A 48 -0.49 -17.22 5.49
N HIS A 49 -0.77 -16.27 4.59
CA HIS A 49 -0.29 -16.34 3.22
C HIS A 49 0.11 -14.96 2.69
N ALA A 50 1.16 -14.94 1.87
CA ALA A 50 1.57 -13.80 1.08
C ALA A 50 1.91 -14.25 -0.35
N VAL A 51 1.63 -13.41 -1.33
CA VAL A 51 1.91 -13.64 -2.76
C VAL A 51 2.72 -12.48 -3.30
N TYR A 52 3.95 -12.74 -3.73
CA TYR A 52 4.88 -11.74 -4.21
C TYR A 52 4.65 -11.45 -5.70
N VAL A 53 4.51 -10.18 -6.04
CA VAL A 53 4.26 -9.64 -7.38
C VAL A 53 5.26 -8.56 -7.75
N ASN A 54 5.24 -8.13 -9.01
CA ASN A 54 6.24 -7.21 -9.57
C ASN A 54 6.08 -5.73 -9.16
N SER A 55 4.99 -5.34 -8.51
CA SER A 55 4.78 -3.98 -7.96
C SER A 55 3.58 -3.91 -7.02
N GLY A 56 3.51 -2.86 -6.17
CA GLY A 56 2.31 -2.57 -5.38
C GLY A 56 1.07 -2.31 -6.24
N SER A 57 1.25 -1.65 -7.38
CA SER A 57 0.16 -1.44 -8.37
C SER A 57 -0.42 -2.75 -8.88
N SER A 58 0.46 -3.71 -9.17
CA SER A 58 0.04 -5.06 -9.57
C SER A 58 -0.62 -5.82 -8.42
N ALA A 59 -0.22 -5.58 -7.19
CA ALA A 59 -0.86 -6.16 -6.00
C ALA A 59 -2.32 -5.69 -5.89
N ASN A 60 -2.59 -4.39 -6.05
CA ASN A 60 -3.94 -3.83 -6.04
C ASN A 60 -4.81 -4.40 -7.18
N LEU A 61 -4.26 -4.46 -8.39
CA LEU A 61 -4.96 -5.03 -9.54
C LEU A 61 -5.28 -6.52 -9.32
N LEU A 62 -4.30 -7.30 -8.84
CA LEU A 62 -4.44 -8.72 -8.60
C LEU A 62 -5.48 -9.00 -7.51
N ALA A 63 -5.47 -8.24 -6.40
CA ALA A 63 -6.41 -8.38 -5.30
C ALA A 63 -7.87 -8.19 -5.79
N LEU A 64 -8.14 -7.08 -6.49
CA LEU A 64 -9.48 -6.80 -7.02
C LEU A 64 -9.91 -7.82 -8.07
N TYR A 65 -9.01 -8.19 -8.98
CA TYR A 65 -9.33 -9.16 -10.02
C TYR A 65 -9.61 -10.56 -9.45
N THR A 66 -8.88 -10.96 -8.41
CA THR A 66 -9.13 -12.23 -7.71
C THR A 66 -10.51 -12.26 -7.06
N LEU A 67 -11.02 -11.13 -6.54
CA LEU A 67 -12.39 -11.06 -6.02
C LEU A 67 -13.46 -11.20 -7.14
N ILE A 68 -13.14 -10.74 -8.35
CA ILE A 68 -14.02 -10.94 -9.51
C ILE A 68 -14.04 -12.41 -9.90
N GLU A 69 -12.89 -13.05 -10.06
CA GLU A 69 -12.81 -14.49 -10.41
C GLU A 69 -13.41 -15.39 -9.32
N LYS A 70 -13.36 -14.96 -8.04
CA LYS A 70 -14.04 -15.67 -6.92
C LYS A 70 -15.58 -15.44 -6.93
N GLY A 71 -16.08 -14.49 -7.72
CA GLY A 71 -17.50 -14.16 -7.77
C GLY A 71 -18.00 -13.26 -6.62
N ILE A 72 -17.09 -12.67 -5.82
CA ILE A 72 -17.42 -11.68 -4.79
C ILE A 72 -17.75 -10.34 -5.43
N LEU A 73 -17.03 -9.96 -6.48
CA LEU A 73 -17.25 -8.79 -7.30
C LEU A 73 -17.63 -9.18 -8.72
N LYS A 74 -18.38 -8.30 -9.40
CA LYS A 74 -18.67 -8.40 -10.84
C LYS A 74 -18.57 -7.02 -11.48
N PRO A 75 -18.31 -6.92 -12.80
CA PRO A 75 -18.32 -5.64 -13.51
C PRO A 75 -19.58 -4.83 -13.20
N GLY A 76 -19.41 -3.54 -12.91
CA GLY A 76 -20.49 -2.62 -12.52
C GLY A 76 -20.70 -2.52 -11.00
N ASP A 77 -20.17 -3.43 -10.19
CA ASP A 77 -20.32 -3.34 -8.73
C ASP A 77 -19.62 -2.09 -8.16
N PRO A 78 -20.27 -1.39 -7.21
CA PRO A 78 -19.70 -0.22 -6.59
C PRO A 78 -18.58 -0.61 -5.62
N VAL A 79 -17.43 0.05 -5.78
CA VAL A 79 -16.25 -0.08 -4.92
C VAL A 79 -15.91 1.30 -4.36
N VAL A 80 -15.86 1.43 -3.04
CA VAL A 80 -15.45 2.67 -2.38
C VAL A 80 -13.93 2.81 -2.44
N VAL A 81 -13.48 4.01 -2.81
CA VAL A 81 -12.06 4.38 -2.87
C VAL A 81 -11.87 5.71 -2.14
N PRO A 82 -10.83 5.88 -1.30
CA PRO A 82 -10.55 7.15 -0.68
C PRO A 82 -10.30 8.24 -1.72
N ALA A 83 -10.84 9.44 -1.48
CA ALA A 83 -10.59 10.59 -2.33
C ALA A 83 -9.13 11.07 -2.27
N VAL A 84 -8.46 10.85 -1.15
CA VAL A 84 -7.02 11.07 -0.97
C VAL A 84 -6.31 9.72 -0.96
N SER A 85 -5.71 9.37 -2.08
CA SER A 85 -5.04 8.09 -2.27
C SER A 85 -4.04 8.15 -3.42
N TRP A 86 -3.38 7.05 -3.71
CA TRP A 86 -2.56 6.93 -4.91
C TRP A 86 -3.41 6.51 -6.12
N ALA A 87 -2.92 6.81 -7.32
CA ALA A 87 -3.67 6.50 -8.55
C ALA A 87 -4.01 5.01 -8.71
N THR A 88 -3.20 4.11 -8.17
CA THR A 88 -3.38 2.67 -8.29
C THR A 88 -4.32 2.04 -7.26
N ASP A 89 -4.95 2.84 -6.40
CA ASP A 89 -6.14 2.43 -5.63
C ASP A 89 -7.42 2.56 -6.47
N LEU A 90 -7.44 3.55 -7.34
CA LEU A 90 -8.59 3.89 -8.17
C LEU A 90 -8.53 3.27 -9.58
N ALA A 91 -7.34 3.28 -10.20
CA ALA A 91 -7.18 2.82 -11.58
C ALA A 91 -7.63 1.38 -11.80
N PRO A 92 -7.30 0.37 -10.96
CA PRO A 92 -7.75 -1.00 -11.14
C PRO A 92 -9.27 -1.14 -11.06
N VAL A 93 -9.95 -0.35 -10.20
CA VAL A 93 -11.42 -0.33 -10.12
C VAL A 93 -12.03 0.03 -11.48
N ILE A 94 -11.45 1.06 -12.13
CA ILE A 94 -11.90 1.51 -13.44
C ILE A 94 -11.53 0.52 -14.56
N GLN A 95 -10.30 -0.02 -14.52
CA GLN A 95 -9.76 -0.95 -15.52
C GLN A 95 -10.53 -2.27 -15.56
N LEU A 96 -10.99 -2.75 -14.40
CA LEU A 96 -11.76 -3.97 -14.26
C LEU A 96 -13.28 -3.78 -14.50
N GLY A 97 -13.69 -2.58 -14.88
CA GLY A 97 -15.10 -2.29 -15.16
C GLY A 97 -15.98 -2.20 -13.92
N LEU A 98 -15.38 -2.06 -12.74
CA LEU A 98 -16.08 -1.77 -11.49
C LEU A 98 -16.51 -0.29 -11.45
N ASN A 99 -17.46 0.04 -10.57
CA ASN A 99 -17.96 1.40 -10.44
C ASN A 99 -17.27 2.10 -9.22
N PRO A 100 -16.34 3.05 -9.44
CA PRO A 100 -15.63 3.72 -8.33
C PRO A 100 -16.55 4.74 -7.65
N ILE A 101 -16.66 4.64 -6.33
CA ILE A 101 -17.33 5.60 -5.46
C ILE A 101 -16.25 6.28 -4.61
N LEU A 102 -15.93 7.54 -4.89
CA LEU A 102 -15.01 8.28 -4.05
C LEU A 102 -15.67 8.67 -2.73
N CYS A 103 -14.99 8.38 -1.62
CA CYS A 103 -15.36 8.80 -0.28
C CYS A 103 -14.38 9.91 0.17
N ASP A 104 -14.90 11.01 0.73
CA ASP A 104 -14.07 12.10 1.23
C ASP A 104 -13.18 11.64 2.39
N CYS A 105 -12.19 12.43 2.73
CA CYS A 105 -11.24 12.10 3.79
C CYS A 105 -11.60 12.77 5.11
N ASN A 106 -11.17 12.13 6.20
CA ASN A 106 -11.16 12.69 7.53
C ASN A 106 -9.90 13.57 7.73
N LEU A 107 -10.06 14.81 8.14
CA LEU A 107 -8.92 15.71 8.37
C LEU A 107 -8.13 15.37 9.65
N ASN A 108 -8.55 14.43 10.49
CA ASN A 108 -7.80 14.05 11.70
C ASN A 108 -6.68 13.04 11.43
N ASP A 109 -6.90 12.12 10.48
CA ASP A 109 -5.97 11.03 10.16
C ASP A 109 -5.77 10.81 8.66
N LEU A 110 -6.39 11.64 7.82
CA LEU A 110 -6.35 11.62 6.35
C LEU A 110 -6.96 10.35 5.70
N SER A 111 -7.47 9.41 6.49
CA SER A 111 -8.21 8.26 5.97
C SER A 111 -9.61 8.67 5.48
N ILE A 112 -10.40 7.72 5.01
CA ILE A 112 -11.79 8.00 4.63
C ILE A 112 -12.60 8.57 5.80
N ASP A 113 -13.54 9.46 5.51
CA ASP A 113 -14.54 9.87 6.48
C ASP A 113 -15.52 8.72 6.74
N LEU A 114 -15.50 8.19 7.97
CA LEU A 114 -16.28 7.01 8.33
C LEU A 114 -17.78 7.27 8.45
N ASP A 115 -18.20 8.52 8.67
CA ASP A 115 -19.63 8.89 8.66
C ASP A 115 -20.13 8.94 7.20
N GLU A 116 -19.34 9.51 6.28
CA GLU A 116 -19.65 9.48 4.85
C GLU A 116 -19.61 8.04 4.32
N PHE A 117 -18.64 7.23 4.72
CA PHE A 117 -18.58 5.82 4.32
C PHE A 117 -19.83 5.06 4.77
N GLU A 118 -20.30 5.26 6.00
CA GLU A 118 -21.52 4.66 6.48
C GLU A 118 -22.75 5.13 5.67
N TYR A 119 -22.83 6.43 5.34
CA TYR A 119 -23.88 6.97 4.47
C TYR A 119 -23.86 6.35 3.07
N ILE A 120 -22.66 6.19 2.47
CA ILE A 120 -22.48 5.51 1.17
C ILE A 120 -22.97 4.06 1.27
N CYS A 121 -22.61 3.33 2.34
CA CYS A 121 -23.08 1.96 2.56
C CYS A 121 -24.61 1.85 2.58
N GLN A 122 -25.27 2.78 3.27
CA GLN A 122 -26.74 2.78 3.39
C GLN A 122 -27.44 3.08 2.05
N ARG A 123 -26.84 3.86 1.17
CA ARG A 123 -27.46 4.35 -0.07
C ARG A 123 -27.08 3.59 -1.31
N ILE A 124 -25.83 3.13 -1.40
CA ILE A 124 -25.24 2.58 -2.60
C ILE A 124 -25.02 1.08 -2.48
N ASN A 125 -24.86 0.56 -1.24
CA ASN A 125 -24.55 -0.84 -0.96
C ASN A 125 -23.28 -1.31 -1.70
N PRO A 126 -22.10 -0.67 -1.44
CA PRO A 126 -20.86 -1.03 -2.08
C PRO A 126 -20.46 -2.47 -1.73
N LYS A 127 -19.74 -3.13 -2.64
CA LYS A 127 -19.30 -4.52 -2.46
C LYS A 127 -17.89 -4.62 -1.89
N ALA A 128 -17.07 -3.60 -2.09
CA ALA A 128 -15.72 -3.55 -1.54
C ALA A 128 -15.32 -2.13 -1.16
N LEU A 129 -14.39 -2.05 -0.24
CA LEU A 129 -13.65 -0.85 0.14
C LEU A 129 -12.17 -1.09 -0.15
N MET A 130 -11.59 -0.27 -1.03
CA MET A 130 -10.15 -0.14 -1.20
C MET A 130 -9.65 0.88 -0.20
N PHE A 131 -9.17 0.44 0.95
CA PHE A 131 -8.84 1.29 2.09
C PHE A 131 -7.36 1.62 2.13
N VAL A 132 -7.02 2.90 2.31
CA VAL A 132 -5.63 3.37 2.37
C VAL A 132 -5.34 4.01 3.73
N SER A 133 -4.26 3.58 4.37
CA SER A 133 -3.70 4.24 5.55
C SER A 133 -2.68 5.28 5.10
N VAL A 134 -3.18 6.49 4.81
CA VAL A 134 -2.45 7.58 4.14
C VAL A 134 -1.17 7.93 4.89
N LEU A 135 -0.03 7.89 4.20
CA LEU A 135 1.32 8.19 4.72
C LEU A 135 1.70 7.41 6.00
N GLY A 136 1.02 6.31 6.32
CA GLY A 136 1.29 5.51 7.50
C GLY A 136 0.61 6.02 8.77
N LEU A 137 -0.26 7.03 8.67
CA LEU A 137 -1.13 7.43 9.78
C LEU A 137 -2.09 6.28 10.10
N VAL A 138 -2.41 6.11 11.38
CA VAL A 138 -3.22 4.98 11.85
C VAL A 138 -4.68 5.41 12.01
N PRO A 139 -5.60 4.87 11.18
CA PRO A 139 -7.03 5.16 11.26
C PRO A 139 -7.71 4.43 12.43
N ASP A 140 -8.99 4.69 12.65
CA ASP A 140 -9.81 3.88 13.56
C ASP A 140 -10.22 2.55 12.89
N MET A 141 -9.30 1.58 12.92
CA MET A 141 -9.51 0.27 12.30
C MET A 141 -10.64 -0.52 12.94
N LYS A 142 -10.95 -0.26 14.21
CA LYS A 142 -12.11 -0.86 14.87
C LYS A 142 -13.40 -0.45 14.16
N ARG A 143 -13.62 0.85 13.98
CA ARG A 143 -14.80 1.36 13.30
C ARG A 143 -14.85 0.96 11.82
N VAL A 144 -13.71 0.98 11.13
CA VAL A 144 -13.61 0.51 9.73
C VAL A 144 -14.11 -0.92 9.62
N THR A 145 -13.59 -1.84 10.44
CA THR A 145 -13.97 -3.26 10.39
C THR A 145 -15.41 -3.51 10.83
N GLU A 146 -15.90 -2.78 11.82
CA GLU A 146 -17.30 -2.83 12.26
C GLU A 146 -18.28 -2.41 11.14
N LEU A 147 -17.98 -1.33 10.43
CA LEU A 147 -18.79 -0.87 9.30
C LEU A 147 -18.73 -1.84 8.11
N CYS A 148 -17.57 -2.31 7.74
CA CYS A 148 -17.41 -3.31 6.67
C CYS A 148 -18.22 -4.58 7.00
N LYS A 149 -18.14 -5.08 8.23
CA LYS A 149 -18.93 -6.24 8.67
C LYS A 149 -20.43 -5.96 8.70
N LYS A 150 -20.86 -4.79 9.17
CA LYS A 150 -22.28 -4.40 9.28
C LYS A 150 -22.96 -4.35 7.91
N TYR A 151 -22.23 -3.90 6.88
CA TYR A 151 -22.77 -3.69 5.54
C TYR A 151 -22.33 -4.72 4.51
N ASP A 152 -21.66 -5.79 4.94
CA ASP A 152 -21.13 -6.86 4.07
C ASP A 152 -20.22 -6.32 2.96
N VAL A 153 -19.29 -5.43 3.33
CA VAL A 153 -18.32 -4.80 2.43
C VAL A 153 -16.97 -5.52 2.56
N CYS A 154 -16.44 -6.01 1.44
CA CYS A 154 -15.12 -6.64 1.41
C CYS A 154 -14.02 -5.58 1.60
N LEU A 155 -13.28 -5.65 2.72
CA LEU A 155 -12.19 -4.73 3.02
C LEU A 155 -10.89 -5.22 2.37
N ILE A 156 -10.29 -4.37 1.52
CA ILE A 156 -8.92 -4.53 1.01
C ILE A 156 -8.11 -3.36 1.57
N GLU A 157 -7.01 -3.68 2.30
CA GLU A 157 -6.13 -2.67 2.86
C GLU A 157 -4.95 -2.41 1.91
N ASP A 158 -4.85 -1.21 1.33
CA ASP A 158 -3.58 -0.76 0.75
C ASP A 158 -2.69 -0.20 1.88
N THR A 159 -1.65 -0.94 2.19
CA THR A 159 -0.67 -0.63 3.23
C THR A 159 0.70 -0.26 2.67
N CYS A 160 0.77 0.12 1.39
CA CYS A 160 2.02 0.51 0.73
C CYS A 160 2.75 1.65 1.47
N GLU A 161 2.00 2.56 2.07
CA GLU A 161 2.55 3.72 2.79
C GLU A 161 2.65 3.51 4.32
N SER A 162 2.09 2.41 4.84
CA SER A 162 1.90 2.19 6.28
C SER A 162 2.57 0.92 6.82
N LEU A 163 3.58 0.41 6.10
CA LEU A 163 4.29 -0.81 6.50
C LEU A 163 4.84 -0.70 7.93
N GLY A 164 4.36 -1.58 8.81
CA GLY A 164 4.73 -1.61 10.22
C GLY A 164 3.99 -0.63 11.12
N SER A 165 3.01 0.15 10.61
CA SER A 165 2.09 0.87 11.48
C SER A 165 1.12 -0.11 12.17
N GLU A 166 0.73 0.21 13.41
CA GLU A 166 -0.11 -0.66 14.24
C GLU A 166 -1.27 0.11 14.87
N PHE A 167 -2.45 -0.48 14.84
CA PHE A 167 -3.61 -0.05 15.60
C PHE A 167 -3.77 -0.94 16.83
N ASN A 168 -3.63 -0.38 18.04
CA ASN A 168 -3.72 -1.13 19.30
C ASN A 168 -2.82 -2.38 19.33
N GLY A 169 -1.60 -2.32 18.78
CA GLY A 169 -0.63 -3.42 18.75
C GLY A 169 -0.89 -4.47 17.65
N GLN A 170 -1.88 -4.26 16.79
CA GLN A 170 -2.12 -5.10 15.61
C GLN A 170 -1.65 -4.36 14.35
N LYS A 171 -0.82 -5.01 13.53
CA LYS A 171 -0.28 -4.42 12.30
C LYS A 171 -1.37 -4.11 11.30
N LEU A 172 -1.31 -2.93 10.68
CA LEU A 172 -2.11 -2.60 9.50
C LEU A 172 -1.79 -3.60 8.38
N GLY A 173 -2.79 -3.95 7.60
CA GLY A 173 -2.73 -5.02 6.61
C GLY A 173 -3.13 -6.41 7.15
N THR A 174 -3.66 -6.47 8.39
CA THR A 174 -4.15 -7.73 8.99
C THR A 174 -5.63 -7.68 9.39
N PHE A 175 -6.32 -6.60 9.07
CA PHE A 175 -7.74 -6.38 9.43
C PHE A 175 -8.70 -6.78 8.30
N GLY A 176 -8.26 -6.63 7.04
CA GLY A 176 -9.06 -6.86 5.85
C GLY A 176 -9.06 -8.30 5.36
N TYR A 177 -9.83 -8.53 4.29
CA TYR A 177 -9.87 -9.80 3.58
C TYR A 177 -8.58 -10.07 2.83
N MET A 178 -7.99 -9.01 2.28
CA MET A 178 -6.66 -8.96 1.69
C MET A 178 -5.99 -7.65 2.04
N SER A 179 -4.66 -7.64 1.98
CA SER A 179 -3.86 -6.42 2.04
C SER A 179 -2.78 -6.40 0.97
N THR A 180 -2.38 -5.20 0.57
CA THR A 180 -1.38 -4.97 -0.47
C THR A 180 -0.23 -4.12 0.04
N PHE A 181 0.96 -4.37 -0.47
CA PHE A 181 2.21 -3.70 -0.07
C PHE A 181 3.05 -3.39 -1.29
N SER A 182 3.82 -2.32 -1.22
CA SER A 182 4.81 -1.95 -2.24
C SER A 182 6.23 -2.06 -1.69
N LEU A 183 7.12 -2.57 -2.52
CA LEU A 183 8.54 -2.71 -2.25
C LEU A 183 9.38 -1.91 -3.26
N TYR A 184 8.80 -0.84 -3.80
CA TYR A 184 9.48 0.16 -4.60
C TYR A 184 10.50 0.93 -3.74
N PHE A 185 11.58 1.40 -4.34
CA PHE A 185 12.71 2.00 -3.61
C PHE A 185 12.33 3.15 -2.65
N GLY A 186 11.24 3.85 -2.91
CA GLY A 186 10.75 4.97 -2.08
C GLY A 186 10.08 4.55 -0.77
N HIS A 187 9.72 3.28 -0.62
CA HIS A 187 9.01 2.76 0.56
C HIS A 187 9.96 2.39 1.71
N HIS A 188 9.46 1.68 2.72
CA HIS A 188 10.19 1.33 3.94
C HIS A 188 11.37 0.39 3.67
N ILE A 189 11.17 -0.61 2.81
CA ILE A 189 12.19 -1.51 2.29
C ILE A 189 12.01 -1.67 0.77
N SER A 190 13.04 -2.13 0.08
CA SER A 190 13.04 -2.18 -1.38
C SER A 190 13.49 -3.55 -1.91
N THR A 191 12.80 -4.00 -2.95
CA THR A 191 13.27 -5.08 -3.83
C THR A 191 13.55 -4.56 -5.23
N ILE A 192 13.95 -3.29 -5.36
CA ILE A 192 14.02 -2.48 -6.58
C ILE A 192 12.60 -2.13 -7.03
N GLU A 193 11.88 -3.07 -7.54
CA GLU A 193 10.44 -3.12 -7.79
C GLU A 193 9.87 -4.37 -7.13
N GLY A 194 8.64 -4.29 -6.64
CA GLY A 194 7.96 -5.42 -6.03
C GLY A 194 6.67 -5.01 -5.32
N GLY A 195 5.83 -5.99 -5.05
CA GLY A 195 4.63 -5.83 -4.25
C GLY A 195 4.20 -7.16 -3.65
N ILE A 196 3.33 -7.10 -2.66
CA ILE A 196 2.80 -8.30 -2.00
C ILE A 196 1.29 -8.16 -1.87
N VAL A 197 0.58 -9.27 -2.06
CA VAL A 197 -0.80 -9.45 -1.60
C VAL A 197 -0.78 -10.43 -0.45
N ALA A 198 -1.35 -10.06 0.70
CA ALA A 198 -1.43 -10.93 1.86
C ALA A 198 -2.89 -11.26 2.21
N THR A 199 -3.13 -12.47 2.73
CA THR A 199 -4.47 -12.94 3.11
C THR A 199 -4.41 -14.09 4.13
N ASN A 200 -5.50 -14.28 4.86
CA ASN A 200 -5.71 -15.44 5.72
C ASN A 200 -6.56 -16.55 5.07
N ASP A 201 -7.07 -16.32 3.87
CA ASP A 201 -7.90 -17.26 3.11
C ASP A 201 -7.04 -18.09 2.16
N SER A 202 -6.98 -19.42 2.39
CA SER A 202 -6.14 -20.35 1.61
C SER A 202 -6.66 -20.55 0.18
N GLU A 203 -7.96 -20.42 -0.07
CA GLU A 203 -8.52 -20.49 -1.43
C GLU A 203 -8.13 -19.26 -2.24
N LEU A 204 -8.24 -18.05 -1.65
CA LEU A 204 -7.74 -16.82 -2.28
C LEU A 204 -6.24 -16.89 -2.56
N TYR A 205 -5.46 -17.46 -1.64
CA TYR A 205 -4.02 -17.62 -1.85
C TYR A 205 -3.69 -18.42 -3.11
N ASP A 206 -4.34 -19.59 -3.29
CA ASP A 206 -4.14 -20.39 -4.49
C ASP A 206 -4.61 -19.66 -5.75
N MET A 207 -5.76 -18.97 -5.70
CA MET A 207 -6.25 -18.15 -6.81
C MET A 207 -5.28 -17.01 -7.16
N LEU A 208 -4.77 -16.27 -6.16
CA LEU A 208 -3.78 -15.20 -6.34
C LEU A 208 -2.51 -15.73 -7.04
N LYS A 209 -1.98 -16.89 -6.61
CA LYS A 209 -0.81 -17.52 -7.24
C LYS A 209 -1.07 -17.93 -8.68
N SER A 210 -2.22 -18.51 -8.95
CA SER A 210 -2.64 -18.89 -10.29
C SER A 210 -2.78 -17.67 -11.21
N ILE A 211 -3.59 -16.68 -10.80
CA ILE A 211 -3.90 -15.49 -11.59
C ILE A 211 -2.65 -14.62 -11.81
N ARG A 212 -1.74 -14.52 -10.82
CA ARG A 212 -0.43 -13.89 -10.97
C ARG A 212 0.38 -14.47 -12.14
N SER A 213 0.16 -15.74 -12.45
CA SER A 213 0.96 -16.53 -13.40
C SER A 213 0.08 -17.17 -14.47
N HIS A 214 -0.61 -16.40 -15.26
CA HIS A 214 -1.42 -16.80 -16.43
C HIS A 214 -2.70 -17.61 -16.11
N GLY A 215 -2.98 -17.93 -14.86
CA GLY A 215 -4.17 -18.72 -14.49
C GLY A 215 -3.96 -20.25 -14.50
N TRP A 216 -2.70 -20.74 -14.54
CA TRP A 216 -2.40 -22.18 -14.48
C TRP A 216 -2.33 -22.69 -13.04
N ASP A 217 -2.28 -24.01 -12.86
CA ASP A 217 -2.24 -24.69 -11.56
C ASP A 217 -0.82 -24.92 -11.00
N ARG A 218 0.24 -24.48 -11.71
CA ARG A 218 1.62 -24.68 -11.29
C ARG A 218 1.92 -23.98 -9.96
N GLY A 219 2.43 -24.75 -8.99
CA GLY A 219 2.80 -24.24 -7.67
C GLY A 219 1.60 -24.03 -6.72
N LEU A 220 0.40 -24.46 -7.09
CA LEU A 220 -0.74 -24.56 -6.18
C LEU A 220 -0.61 -25.79 -5.29
N SER A 221 -1.42 -25.87 -4.23
CA SER A 221 -1.52 -27.07 -3.41
C SER A 221 -1.99 -28.28 -4.24
N ASN A 222 -1.55 -29.49 -3.87
CA ASN A 222 -1.98 -30.70 -4.54
C ASN A 222 -3.51 -30.88 -4.50
N GLU A 223 -4.15 -30.45 -3.43
CA GLU A 223 -5.60 -30.47 -3.27
C GLU A 223 -6.28 -29.60 -4.33
N THR A 224 -5.82 -28.33 -4.48
CA THR A 224 -6.36 -27.41 -5.47
C THR A 224 -6.08 -27.87 -6.90
N GLN A 225 -4.87 -28.39 -7.18
CA GLN A 225 -4.55 -28.97 -8.50
C GLN A 225 -5.51 -30.10 -8.87
N ASN A 226 -5.69 -31.07 -7.96
CA ASN A 226 -6.56 -32.22 -8.18
C ASN A 226 -8.02 -31.80 -8.37
N LYS A 227 -8.50 -30.82 -7.59
CA LYS A 227 -9.85 -30.25 -7.72
C LYS A 227 -10.05 -29.64 -9.11
N LEU A 228 -9.16 -28.73 -9.53
CA LEU A 228 -9.24 -28.05 -10.84
C LEU A 228 -9.15 -29.04 -12.00
N ARG A 229 -8.22 -29.99 -11.95
CA ARG A 229 -8.05 -31.01 -13.01
C ARG A 229 -9.26 -31.94 -13.10
N SER A 230 -9.83 -32.33 -11.97
CA SER A 230 -11.04 -33.16 -11.94
C SER A 230 -12.26 -32.41 -12.49
N GLU A 231 -12.45 -31.17 -12.08
CA GLU A 231 -13.56 -30.30 -12.53
C GLU A 231 -13.57 -30.12 -14.05
N TRP A 232 -12.36 -29.94 -14.64
CA TRP A 232 -12.20 -29.68 -16.06
C TRP A 232 -11.80 -30.91 -16.88
N ASN A 233 -11.79 -32.10 -16.26
CA ASN A 233 -11.38 -33.39 -16.89
C ASN A 233 -10.01 -33.27 -17.60
N THR A 234 -9.05 -32.63 -16.93
CA THR A 234 -7.71 -32.37 -17.47
C THR A 234 -6.72 -33.41 -16.95
N ASN A 235 -6.00 -34.09 -17.84
CA ASN A 235 -4.94 -35.03 -17.47
C ASN A 235 -3.63 -34.27 -17.16
N ASP A 236 -2.65 -34.98 -16.60
CA ASP A 236 -1.37 -34.40 -16.14
C ASP A 236 -0.56 -33.76 -17.27
N PHE A 237 -0.64 -34.28 -18.48
CA PHE A 237 0.09 -33.74 -19.64
C PHE A 237 -0.56 -32.41 -20.11
N ASP A 238 -1.87 -32.39 -20.27
CA ASP A 238 -2.59 -31.20 -20.72
C ASP A 238 -2.59 -30.10 -19.64
N ALA A 239 -2.56 -30.47 -18.35
CA ALA A 239 -2.44 -29.52 -17.24
C ALA A 239 -1.17 -28.66 -17.30
N LEU A 240 -0.15 -29.08 -18.02
CA LEU A 240 1.07 -28.26 -18.25
C LEU A 240 0.77 -26.94 -18.93
N TYR A 241 -0.29 -26.84 -19.72
CA TYR A 241 -0.73 -25.63 -20.44
C TYR A 241 -2.25 -25.43 -20.39
N THR A 242 -2.90 -25.87 -19.31
CA THR A 242 -4.30 -25.52 -19.01
C THR A 242 -4.33 -24.28 -18.12
N PHE A 243 -5.18 -23.32 -18.49
CA PHE A 243 -5.34 -22.06 -17.79
C PHE A 243 -6.76 -22.01 -17.22
N TYR A 244 -6.86 -22.12 -15.90
CA TYR A 244 -8.16 -22.23 -15.19
C TYR A 244 -8.79 -20.87 -14.92
N TYR A 245 -7.98 -19.80 -14.95
CA TYR A 245 -8.41 -18.42 -14.78
C TYR A 245 -7.82 -17.55 -15.89
N SER A 246 -8.49 -16.44 -16.20
CA SER A 246 -7.96 -15.42 -17.10
C SER A 246 -6.87 -14.61 -16.38
N GLY A 247 -5.66 -15.16 -16.29
CA GLY A 247 -4.59 -14.64 -15.47
C GLY A 247 -3.66 -13.65 -16.17
N PHE A 248 -2.84 -13.00 -15.37
CA PHE A 248 -1.82 -12.05 -15.79
C PHE A 248 -0.40 -12.68 -15.78
N ASN A 249 0.58 -11.89 -16.18
CA ASN A 249 1.98 -12.12 -15.83
C ASN A 249 2.46 -10.98 -14.92
N LEU A 250 2.20 -11.13 -13.62
CA LEU A 250 2.60 -10.16 -12.59
C LEU A 250 3.70 -10.73 -11.68
N ARG A 251 4.43 -11.74 -12.18
CA ARG A 251 5.48 -12.41 -11.39
C ARG A 251 6.62 -11.45 -11.07
N ALA A 252 7.05 -11.45 -9.80
CA ALA A 252 8.37 -11.01 -9.40
C ALA A 252 9.40 -12.12 -9.67
N THR A 253 10.65 -11.91 -9.31
CA THR A 253 11.78 -12.80 -9.61
C THR A 253 12.53 -13.21 -8.36
N ASP A 254 13.25 -14.33 -8.40
CA ASP A 254 14.15 -14.75 -7.31
C ASP A 254 15.27 -13.74 -7.06
N LEU A 255 15.70 -12.99 -8.09
CA LEU A 255 16.65 -11.91 -7.93
C LEU A 255 16.12 -10.81 -6.98
N GLN A 256 14.86 -10.42 -7.15
CA GLN A 256 14.19 -9.46 -6.29
C GLN A 256 13.90 -10.05 -4.91
N ALA A 257 13.46 -11.33 -4.84
CA ALA A 257 13.20 -12.03 -3.58
C ALA A 257 14.46 -12.19 -2.73
N PHE A 258 15.65 -12.41 -3.37
CA PHE A 258 16.93 -12.42 -2.67
C PHE A 258 17.16 -11.12 -1.89
N LEU A 259 16.93 -9.98 -2.54
CA LEU A 259 17.00 -8.69 -1.87
C LEU A 259 15.92 -8.57 -0.78
N GLY A 260 14.69 -8.99 -1.07
CA GLY A 260 13.56 -8.94 -0.14
C GLY A 260 13.85 -9.65 1.18
N LEU A 261 14.41 -10.85 1.15
CA LEU A 261 14.82 -11.61 2.33
C LEU A 261 15.86 -10.87 3.19
N ARG A 262 16.76 -10.13 2.54
CA ARG A 262 17.76 -9.32 3.24
C ARG A 262 17.17 -8.04 3.82
N GLN A 263 16.30 -7.39 3.06
CA GLN A 263 15.61 -6.16 3.45
C GLN A 263 14.64 -6.40 4.61
N LEU A 264 13.94 -7.53 4.61
CA LEU A 264 13.01 -7.89 5.69
C LEU A 264 13.71 -7.97 7.06
N LYS A 265 14.97 -8.39 7.10
CA LYS A 265 15.80 -8.40 8.33
C LYS A 265 16.11 -7.00 8.88
N LYS A 266 16.02 -5.96 8.05
CA LYS A 266 16.26 -4.57 8.44
C LYS A 266 14.98 -3.83 8.83
N LEU A 267 13.80 -4.39 8.51
CA LEU A 267 12.51 -3.71 8.53
C LEU A 267 12.15 -3.17 9.91
N ASP A 268 12.33 -3.95 10.98
CA ASP A 268 11.97 -3.50 12.34
C ASP A 268 12.78 -2.26 12.75
N LYS A 269 14.06 -2.19 12.35
CA LYS A 269 14.88 -1.00 12.59
C LYS A 269 14.42 0.21 11.76
N VAL A 270 13.98 -0.02 10.53
CA VAL A 270 13.40 1.04 9.68
C VAL A 270 12.13 1.60 10.32
N ILE A 271 11.24 0.74 10.80
CA ILE A 271 10.01 1.13 11.51
C ILE A 271 10.34 1.97 12.73
N GLU A 272 11.28 1.53 13.57
CA GLU A 272 11.71 2.26 14.76
C GLU A 272 12.19 3.68 14.42
N VAL A 273 13.07 3.82 13.43
CA VAL A 273 13.61 5.13 13.02
C VAL A 273 12.50 6.05 12.50
N ARG A 274 11.65 5.56 11.58
CA ARG A 274 10.55 6.33 11.02
C ARG A 274 9.54 6.77 12.07
N SER A 275 9.22 5.89 13.01
CA SER A 275 8.32 6.20 14.15
C SER A 275 8.92 7.26 15.07
N ASN A 276 10.23 7.17 15.39
CA ASN A 276 10.91 8.16 16.22
C ASN A 276 10.97 9.53 15.52
N ASN A 277 11.28 9.56 14.23
CA ASN A 277 11.26 10.79 13.43
C ASN A 277 9.86 11.40 13.38
N PHE A 278 8.82 10.59 13.16
CA PHE A 278 7.43 11.05 13.19
C PHE A 278 7.06 11.74 14.50
N LYS A 279 7.40 11.11 15.64
CA LYS A 279 7.19 11.72 16.98
C LYS A 279 7.95 13.04 17.12
N LYS A 280 9.17 13.09 16.60
CA LYS A 280 10.01 14.31 16.65
C LYS A 280 9.41 15.43 15.80
N TYR A 281 8.96 15.17 14.57
CA TYR A 281 8.22 16.14 13.76
C TYR A 281 6.98 16.65 14.49
N THR A 282 6.16 15.76 15.00
CA THR A 282 4.91 16.11 15.69
C THR A 282 5.16 17.02 16.90
N THR A 283 6.26 16.82 17.62
CA THR A 283 6.63 17.61 18.80
C THR A 283 7.24 18.96 18.43
N ASN A 284 8.10 19.01 17.40
CA ASN A 284 8.93 20.19 17.11
C ASN A 284 8.31 21.15 16.11
N LEU A 285 7.37 20.71 15.28
CA LEU A 285 6.64 21.61 14.39
C LEU A 285 5.72 22.54 15.18
N SER A 286 5.51 23.75 14.64
CA SER A 286 4.65 24.76 15.25
C SER A 286 3.26 24.22 15.58
N LYS A 287 2.70 24.64 16.72
CA LYS A 287 1.32 24.31 17.12
C LYS A 287 0.25 24.94 16.20
N GLN A 288 0.63 25.92 15.39
CA GLN A 288 -0.26 26.56 14.41
C GLN A 288 -0.47 25.71 13.15
N LEU A 289 0.45 24.76 12.89
CA LEU A 289 0.30 23.81 11.79
C LEU A 289 -0.69 22.72 12.17
N TRP A 290 -1.37 22.22 11.16
CA TRP A 290 -2.17 21.02 11.28
C TRP A 290 -1.33 19.85 11.80
N LYS A 291 -1.93 19.04 12.67
CA LYS A 291 -1.30 17.80 13.18
C LYS A 291 -2.28 16.66 13.14
N PRO A 292 -1.82 15.45 12.81
CA PRO A 292 -2.68 14.28 12.86
C PRO A 292 -3.07 13.96 14.31
N THR A 293 -4.25 13.40 14.49
CA THR A 293 -4.66 12.80 15.76
C THR A 293 -3.87 11.51 15.98
N ILE A 294 -3.22 11.39 17.13
CA ILE A 294 -2.40 10.23 17.50
C ILE A 294 -2.99 9.63 18.77
N ARG A 295 -3.19 8.30 18.77
CA ARG A 295 -3.54 7.53 19.96
C ARG A 295 -2.28 6.93 20.56
N GLU A 296 -2.17 6.93 21.89
CA GLU A 296 -0.99 6.39 22.60
C GLU A 296 -0.78 4.90 22.37
N SER A 297 -1.87 4.17 22.10
CA SER A 297 -1.83 2.73 21.84
C SER A 297 -1.35 2.35 20.44
N ASP A 298 -1.17 3.33 19.54
CA ASP A 298 -0.83 3.09 18.15
C ASP A 298 0.66 3.29 17.89
N LEU A 299 1.18 2.55 16.92
CA LEU A 299 2.50 2.77 16.36
C LEU A 299 2.37 3.32 14.95
N THR A 300 2.89 4.51 14.72
CA THR A 300 2.92 5.14 13.39
C THR A 300 4.28 4.95 12.74
N SER A 301 4.37 4.09 11.74
CA SER A 301 5.52 3.94 10.84
C SER A 301 5.29 4.79 9.60
N ASN A 302 5.59 6.08 9.72
CA ASN A 302 5.19 7.09 8.76
C ASN A 302 6.05 7.07 7.48
N PHE A 303 5.41 7.01 6.32
CA PHE A 303 6.08 7.04 5.02
C PHE A 303 6.81 8.37 4.78
N CYS A 304 6.09 9.48 4.92
CA CYS A 304 6.57 10.86 4.87
C CYS A 304 5.71 11.69 5.81
N TYR A 305 6.23 12.80 6.34
CA TYR A 305 5.47 13.61 7.30
C TYR A 305 4.55 14.59 6.57
N PRO A 306 3.22 14.55 6.79
CA PRO A 306 2.26 15.45 6.16
C PRO A 306 2.25 16.83 6.79
N ILE A 307 2.08 17.85 5.96
CA ILE A 307 1.84 19.25 6.36
C ILE A 307 0.63 19.77 5.59
N ILE A 308 -0.27 20.44 6.29
CA ILE A 308 -1.41 21.15 5.70
C ILE A 308 -1.32 22.61 6.17
N CYS A 309 -1.17 23.56 5.23
CA CYS A 309 -1.03 24.96 5.56
C CYS A 309 -1.60 25.86 4.44
N ASP A 310 -2.06 27.05 4.84
CA ASP A 310 -2.63 28.03 3.90
C ASP A 310 -1.59 28.64 2.96
N ASN A 311 -0.37 28.84 3.46
CA ASN A 311 0.76 29.40 2.71
C ASN A 311 1.61 28.34 1.99
N ARG A 312 1.02 27.20 1.55
CA ARG A 312 1.70 26.07 0.90
C ARG A 312 2.71 26.49 -0.17
N LYS A 313 2.35 27.45 -1.04
CA LYS A 313 3.23 27.88 -2.14
C LYS A 313 4.53 28.52 -1.64
N GLU A 314 4.42 29.33 -0.60
CA GLU A 314 5.56 29.96 0.06
C GLU A 314 6.42 28.92 0.75
N LEU A 315 5.81 28.04 1.55
CA LEU A 315 6.51 26.97 2.25
C LEU A 315 7.28 26.05 1.28
N VAL A 316 6.67 25.64 0.16
CA VAL A 316 7.35 24.85 -0.90
C VAL A 316 8.58 25.57 -1.43
N THR A 317 8.51 26.90 -1.62
CA THR A 317 9.65 27.71 -2.11
C THR A 317 10.77 27.73 -1.07
N VAL A 318 10.44 27.96 0.21
CA VAL A 318 11.42 27.99 1.31
C VAL A 318 12.07 26.62 1.50
N LEU A 319 11.28 25.54 1.51
CA LEU A 319 11.80 24.17 1.60
C LEU A 319 12.78 23.87 0.47
N LYS A 320 12.41 24.18 -0.78
CA LYS A 320 13.27 23.98 -1.95
C LYS A 320 14.58 24.76 -1.85
N ASN A 321 14.54 26.03 -1.44
CA ASN A 321 15.72 26.90 -1.29
C ASN A 321 16.66 26.40 -0.19
N ASN A 322 16.14 25.69 0.82
CA ASN A 322 16.91 25.07 1.88
C ASN A 322 17.27 23.58 1.60
N GLY A 323 17.03 23.13 0.37
CA GLY A 323 17.41 21.78 -0.06
C GLY A 323 16.53 20.65 0.48
N VAL A 324 15.33 20.96 0.99
CA VAL A 324 14.34 19.98 1.43
C VAL A 324 13.44 19.60 0.26
N GLU A 325 13.44 18.33 -0.10
CA GLU A 325 12.54 17.79 -1.13
C GLU A 325 11.12 17.67 -0.58
N THR A 326 10.12 17.99 -1.41
CA THR A 326 8.72 17.92 -1.03
C THR A 326 7.85 17.57 -2.23
N ARG A 327 6.66 17.04 -2.01
CA ARG A 327 5.64 16.73 -3.02
C ARG A 327 4.26 17.17 -2.51
N PRO A 328 3.26 17.31 -3.41
CA PRO A 328 1.85 17.37 -3.01
C PRO A 328 1.52 16.18 -2.11
N LEU A 329 0.60 16.35 -1.15
CA LEU A 329 0.21 15.28 -0.23
C LEU A 329 -0.41 14.13 -1.04
N ILE A 330 0.28 13.00 -1.10
CA ILE A 330 0.04 11.86 -1.98
C ILE A 330 -0.13 12.35 -3.44
N ALA A 331 -1.33 12.25 -3.99
CA ALA A 331 -1.67 12.79 -5.30
C ALA A 331 -2.72 13.92 -5.22
N GLY A 332 -2.96 14.43 -4.01
CA GLY A 332 -4.09 15.32 -3.74
C GLY A 332 -5.42 14.59 -3.86
N SER A 333 -6.47 15.27 -4.32
CA SER A 333 -7.78 14.61 -4.52
C SER A 333 -7.84 13.86 -5.85
N MET A 334 -8.22 12.58 -5.80
CA MET A 334 -8.48 11.76 -6.98
C MET A 334 -9.60 12.34 -7.84
N SER A 335 -10.57 13.05 -7.25
CA SER A 335 -11.64 13.72 -7.99
C SER A 335 -11.16 14.86 -8.92
N LYS A 336 -9.91 15.30 -8.76
CA LYS A 336 -9.28 16.35 -9.61
C LYS A 336 -8.34 15.75 -10.66
N GLN A 337 -8.11 14.45 -10.64
CA GLN A 337 -7.20 13.79 -11.60
C GLN A 337 -7.85 13.70 -12.99
N PRO A 338 -7.14 14.08 -14.07
CA PRO A 338 -7.72 14.14 -15.41
C PRO A 338 -8.36 12.84 -15.88
N PHE A 339 -7.79 11.68 -15.54
CA PHE A 339 -8.34 10.38 -15.95
C PHE A 339 -9.69 10.08 -15.31
N TYR A 340 -9.92 10.57 -14.07
CA TYR A 340 -11.19 10.44 -13.39
C TYR A 340 -12.22 11.46 -13.89
N VAL A 341 -11.82 12.74 -13.94
CA VAL A 341 -12.70 13.85 -14.36
C VAL A 341 -13.30 13.61 -15.74
N LYS A 342 -12.48 13.13 -16.70
CA LYS A 342 -12.94 12.83 -18.06
C LYS A 342 -14.09 11.81 -18.11
N LYS A 343 -14.20 10.90 -17.15
CA LYS A 343 -15.14 9.79 -17.17
C LYS A 343 -16.31 9.98 -16.19
N TYR A 344 -16.05 10.59 -15.05
CA TYR A 344 -17.00 10.65 -13.93
C TYR A 344 -17.36 12.06 -13.48
N GLY A 345 -16.71 13.10 -14.02
CA GLY A 345 -16.89 14.47 -13.58
C GLY A 345 -16.13 14.78 -12.27
N THR A 346 -16.54 15.83 -11.58
CA THR A 346 -15.87 16.28 -10.35
C THR A 346 -16.88 16.28 -9.20
N PRO A 347 -16.94 15.23 -8.37
CA PRO A 347 -17.78 15.20 -7.18
C PRO A 347 -17.30 16.25 -6.16
N HIS A 348 -18.22 16.73 -5.31
CA HIS A 348 -17.92 17.65 -4.22
C HIS A 348 -17.37 16.88 -3.02
N LEU A 349 -16.08 17.05 -2.74
CA LEU A 349 -15.34 16.37 -1.67
C LEU A 349 -14.50 17.44 -0.93
N PRO A 350 -15.13 18.18 0.01
CA PRO A 350 -14.55 19.41 0.59
C PRO A 350 -13.24 19.15 1.36
N ASN A 351 -13.12 18.06 2.10
CA ASN A 351 -11.90 17.77 2.85
C ASN A 351 -10.76 17.36 1.91
N ALA A 352 -11.03 16.51 0.93
CA ALA A 352 -10.05 16.15 -0.10
C ALA A 352 -9.61 17.37 -0.92
N GLU A 353 -10.48 18.35 -1.11
CA GLU A 353 -10.13 19.63 -1.77
C GLU A 353 -9.19 20.49 -0.90
N ILE A 354 -9.38 20.51 0.42
CA ILE A 354 -8.45 21.13 1.37
C ILE A 354 -7.07 20.49 1.24
N ILE A 355 -7.01 19.14 1.28
CA ILE A 355 -5.76 18.41 1.11
C ILE A 355 -5.10 18.68 -0.24
N HIS A 356 -5.88 18.68 -1.32
CA HIS A 356 -5.37 18.99 -2.67
C HIS A 356 -4.71 20.36 -2.76
N ASN A 357 -5.32 21.37 -2.15
CA ASN A 357 -4.87 22.75 -2.25
C ASN A 357 -3.78 23.14 -1.24
N LYS A 358 -3.82 22.57 -0.03
CA LYS A 358 -3.01 22.97 1.13
C LYS A 358 -2.02 21.89 1.58
N GLY A 359 -2.18 20.64 1.14
CA GLY A 359 -1.38 19.50 1.58
C GLY A 359 -0.05 19.35 0.84
N LEU A 360 0.99 19.05 1.58
CA LEU A 360 2.30 18.60 1.09
C LEU A 360 2.89 17.60 2.07
N TYR A 361 3.96 16.90 1.70
CA TYR A 361 4.73 16.09 2.63
C TYR A 361 6.23 16.34 2.53
N ILE A 362 6.92 16.11 3.63
CA ILE A 362 8.37 16.29 3.82
C ILE A 362 9.02 14.95 4.17
N PRO A 363 10.38 14.85 4.04
CA PRO A 363 11.09 13.59 4.22
C PRO A 363 10.84 12.92 5.57
N ASN A 364 10.66 11.59 5.54
CA ASN A 364 10.78 10.74 6.71
C ASN A 364 11.29 9.35 6.27
N HIS A 365 12.60 9.15 6.21
CA HIS A 365 13.21 7.88 5.83
C HIS A 365 14.22 7.38 6.87
N GLN A 366 14.59 6.13 6.79
CA GLN A 366 15.45 5.43 7.76
C GLN A 366 16.86 6.00 7.93
N SER A 367 17.31 6.83 7.00
CA SER A 367 18.65 7.45 7.06
C SER A 367 18.64 8.91 7.56
N LEU A 368 17.47 9.46 7.91
CA LEU A 368 17.38 10.78 8.53
C LEU A 368 17.75 10.67 10.01
N SER A 369 18.75 11.45 10.42
CA SER A 369 19.07 11.64 11.83
C SER A 369 18.06 12.57 12.51
N ILE A 370 17.96 12.46 13.82
CA ILE A 370 17.12 13.35 14.65
C ILE A 370 17.52 14.82 14.47
N GLN A 371 18.82 15.11 14.32
CA GLN A 371 19.30 16.46 14.07
C GLN A 371 18.80 17.02 12.71
N GLU A 372 18.83 16.20 11.66
CA GLU A 372 18.29 16.59 10.34
C GLU A 372 16.78 16.84 10.41
N VAL A 373 16.03 16.03 11.16
CA VAL A 373 14.61 16.27 11.44
C VAL A 373 14.38 17.60 12.14
N GLU A 374 15.23 17.96 13.15
CA GLU A 374 15.17 19.26 13.85
C GLU A 374 15.48 20.43 12.92
N GLU A 375 16.47 20.29 12.04
CA GLU A 375 16.81 21.30 11.03
C GLU A 375 15.61 21.53 10.07
N ILE A 376 14.98 20.46 9.58
CA ILE A 376 13.78 20.56 8.73
C ILE A 376 12.62 21.24 9.48
N CYS A 377 12.38 20.87 10.76
CA CYS A 377 11.36 21.54 11.58
C CYS A 377 11.62 23.03 11.72
N SER A 378 12.89 23.44 11.93
CA SER A 378 13.26 24.84 12.03
C SER A 378 12.96 25.62 10.74
N ILE A 379 13.26 25.01 9.58
CA ILE A 379 12.96 25.59 8.27
C ILE A 379 11.45 25.76 8.08
N VAL A 380 10.66 24.74 8.40
CA VAL A 380 9.19 24.80 8.30
C VAL A 380 8.62 25.87 9.24
N ASN A 381 9.07 25.91 10.48
CA ASN A 381 8.58 26.84 11.51
C ASN A 381 8.88 28.32 11.15
N SER A 382 9.97 28.59 10.40
CA SER A 382 10.29 29.95 9.95
C SER A 382 9.26 30.55 8.99
N CYS A 383 8.39 29.71 8.41
CA CYS A 383 7.31 30.14 7.51
C CYS A 383 5.95 30.22 8.21
N THR A 384 5.86 29.84 9.48
CA THR A 384 4.58 29.75 10.22
C THR A 384 4.46 30.78 11.35
N SER A 385 5.46 31.64 11.47
CA SER A 385 5.52 32.76 12.44
C SER A 385 4.81 34.02 11.93
#